data_27de111d80afbee79fcd174974c65452
#
_entry.id   27de111d80afbee79fcd174974c65452
#
_cell.length_a   1.000
_cell.length_b   1.000
_cell.length_c   1.000
_cell.angle_alpha   90.00
_cell.angle_beta   90.00
_cell.angle_gamma   90.00
#
_symmetry.space_group_name_H-M   'P 1'
#
loop_
_entity.id
_entity.type
_entity.pdbx_description
1 polymer ?
#
loop_
_entity_poly.entity_id
_entity_poly.type
_entity_poly.pdbx_seq_one_letter_code
_entity_poly.pdbx_strand_id
1 'polypeptide(L)'
;MAKKNATVNLFVYGTLRREERQRITPDRFDIPAFRRNAFLETGKILDDAPFLGFATTSGKLFDVGRYPGMIEGEGQVYGEVYQVEPDGLSMIDLLEGFDPENLSESHYLRQEVELMVNGNEKLNGEAYYYNLEIDHLPLIPSGDYCQYLETQRSMEKP
;
A
#
# COMPACT_ATOMS: atom_id res chain seq x y z
N MET A 1 17.65 9.54 -28.48
CA MET A 1 16.30 9.14 -28.21
C MET A 1 15.96 9.28 -26.73
N ALA A 2 14.88 9.93 -26.47
CA ALA A 2 14.48 10.08 -25.11
C ALA A 2 14.14 8.71 -24.51
N LYS A 3 14.69 8.44 -23.35
CA LYS A 3 14.41 7.22 -22.66
C LYS A 3 12.98 7.25 -22.13
N LYS A 4 12.24 6.21 -22.43
CA LYS A 4 10.92 6.09 -21.87
C LYS A 4 11.00 6.00 -20.34
N ASN A 5 10.09 6.64 -19.67
CA ASN A 5 10.01 6.51 -18.23
C ASN A 5 9.68 5.07 -17.90
N ALA A 6 10.54 4.47 -17.10
CA ALA A 6 10.30 3.10 -16.68
C ALA A 6 9.17 3.08 -15.66
N THR A 7 8.15 2.26 -15.92
CA THR A 7 7.08 2.08 -14.95
C THR A 7 7.59 1.18 -13.82
N VAL A 8 6.95 1.32 -12.67
CA VAL A 8 7.22 0.49 -11.50
C VAL A 8 5.99 -0.36 -11.23
N ASN A 9 6.20 -1.64 -10.98
CA ASN A 9 5.12 -2.53 -10.56
C ASN A 9 4.93 -2.32 -9.07
N LEU A 10 3.94 -1.53 -8.70
CA LEU A 10 3.72 -1.17 -7.31
C LEU A 10 2.73 -2.12 -6.66
N PHE A 11 3.15 -2.72 -5.54
CA PHE A 11 2.30 -3.59 -4.74
C PHE A 11 1.64 -2.75 -3.65
N VAL A 12 0.33 -2.71 -3.66
CA VAL A 12 -0.44 -2.01 -2.62
C VAL A 12 -1.23 -3.04 -1.82
N TYR A 13 -1.15 -2.93 -0.49
CA TYR A 13 -1.70 -3.97 0.39
C TYR A 13 -2.67 -3.43 1.45
N GLY A 14 -2.92 -2.12 1.45
CA GLY A 14 -3.73 -1.48 2.48
C GLY A 14 -4.83 -0.60 1.90
N THR A 15 -4.89 0.63 2.38
CA THR A 15 -5.96 1.55 2.01
C THR A 15 -5.93 1.94 0.54
N LEU A 16 -4.83 1.67 -0.16
CA LEU A 16 -4.74 1.93 -1.59
C LEU A 16 -5.29 0.79 -2.44
N ARG A 17 -5.68 -0.33 -1.84
CA ARG A 17 -6.35 -1.39 -2.58
C ARG A 17 -7.67 -0.85 -3.11
N ARG A 18 -8.07 -1.36 -4.29
CA ARG A 18 -9.26 -0.85 -4.98
C ARG A 18 -10.49 -0.82 -4.08
N GLU A 19 -10.73 -1.90 -3.35
CA GLU A 19 -11.89 -2.00 -2.48
C GLU A 19 -11.88 -0.91 -1.43
N GLU A 20 -10.73 -0.64 -0.83
CA GLU A 20 -10.64 0.38 0.22
C GLU A 20 -10.71 1.80 -0.36
N ARG A 21 -10.15 2.01 -1.55
CA ARG A 21 -10.27 3.33 -2.20
C ARG A 21 -11.72 3.71 -2.44
N GLN A 22 -12.56 2.72 -2.71
CA GLN A 22 -13.98 2.97 -2.95
C GLN A 22 -14.76 3.24 -1.67
N ARG A 23 -14.25 2.81 -0.52
CA ARG A 23 -14.92 2.99 0.76
C ARG A 23 -14.59 4.31 1.42
N ILE A 24 -13.40 4.84 1.18
CA ILE A 24 -12.96 6.06 1.84
C ILE A 24 -13.56 7.27 1.13
N THR A 25 -14.27 8.10 1.90
CA THR A 25 -14.90 9.29 1.34
C THR A 25 -13.93 10.45 1.41
N PRO A 26 -14.00 11.38 0.42
CA PRO A 26 -13.07 12.51 0.37
C PRO A 26 -13.18 13.49 1.54
N ASP A 27 -14.29 13.48 2.25
CA ASP A 27 -14.55 14.45 3.31
C ASP A 27 -14.32 13.91 4.72
N ARG A 28 -13.47 12.90 4.85
CA ARG A 28 -13.13 12.38 6.18
C ARG A 28 -12.40 13.44 6.99
N PHE A 29 -12.91 13.72 8.17
CA PHE A 29 -12.36 14.75 9.03
C PHE A 29 -11.06 14.35 9.70
N ASP A 30 -10.82 13.06 9.80
CA ASP A 30 -9.64 12.55 10.50
C ASP A 30 -8.38 12.57 9.62
N ILE A 31 -8.49 13.05 8.38
CA ILE A 31 -7.36 13.12 7.47
C ILE A 31 -7.01 14.59 7.23
N PRO A 32 -5.78 15.03 7.53
CA PRO A 32 -5.38 16.40 7.24
C PRO A 32 -5.57 16.75 5.77
N ALA A 33 -5.89 18.02 5.50
CA ALA A 33 -6.26 18.45 4.15
C ALA A 33 -5.21 18.09 3.09
N PHE A 34 -3.92 18.30 3.39
CA PHE A 34 -2.88 18.01 2.41
C PHE A 34 -2.78 16.50 2.13
N ARG A 35 -3.03 15.68 3.12
CA ARG A 35 -3.02 14.23 2.93
C ARG A 35 -4.26 13.77 2.19
N ARG A 36 -5.39 14.44 2.39
CA ARG A 36 -6.60 14.16 1.63
C ARG A 36 -6.36 14.36 0.14
N ASN A 37 -5.74 15.48 -0.22
CA ASN A 37 -5.44 15.76 -1.61
C ASN A 37 -4.49 14.73 -2.19
N ALA A 38 -3.45 14.36 -1.45
CA ALA A 38 -2.51 13.33 -1.88
C ALA A 38 -3.21 11.99 -2.06
N PHE A 39 -4.13 11.65 -1.17
CA PHE A 39 -4.88 10.40 -1.27
C PHE A 39 -5.78 10.40 -2.49
N LEU A 40 -6.47 11.51 -2.76
CA LEU A 40 -7.35 11.61 -3.92
C LEU A 40 -6.56 11.53 -5.22
N GLU A 41 -5.43 12.22 -5.30
CA GLU A 41 -4.57 12.16 -6.48
C GLU A 41 -4.00 10.77 -6.70
N THR A 42 -3.57 10.11 -5.60
CA THR A 42 -3.08 8.75 -5.66
C THR A 42 -4.16 7.80 -6.17
N GLY A 43 -5.39 7.99 -5.70
CA GLY A 43 -6.50 7.18 -6.16
C GLY A 43 -6.71 7.29 -7.67
N LYS A 44 -6.64 8.51 -8.20
CA LYS A 44 -6.75 8.72 -9.63
C LYS A 44 -5.62 8.05 -10.41
N ILE A 45 -4.41 8.16 -9.88
CA ILE A 45 -3.24 7.54 -10.50
C ILE A 45 -3.46 6.02 -10.61
N LEU A 46 -3.89 5.41 -9.53
CA LEU A 46 -4.09 3.96 -9.50
C LEU A 46 -5.29 3.52 -10.35
N ASP A 47 -6.37 4.31 -10.34
CA ASP A 47 -7.53 3.99 -11.17
C ASP A 47 -7.19 4.03 -12.66
N ASP A 48 -6.28 4.91 -13.05
CA ASP A 48 -5.87 5.03 -14.45
C ASP A 48 -4.70 4.12 -14.82
N ALA A 49 -4.02 3.55 -13.82
CA ALA A 49 -2.84 2.71 -14.07
C ALA A 49 -3.25 1.30 -14.50
N PRO A 50 -2.44 0.66 -15.34
CA PRO A 50 -2.70 -0.75 -15.67
C PRO A 50 -2.71 -1.61 -14.40
N PHE A 51 -3.75 -2.38 -14.22
CA PHE A 51 -3.89 -3.32 -13.11
C PHE A 51 -3.36 -4.67 -13.55
N LEU A 52 -2.32 -5.16 -12.89
CA LEU A 52 -1.69 -6.42 -13.29
C LEU A 52 -2.30 -7.64 -12.61
N GLY A 53 -2.97 -7.45 -11.49
CA GLY A 53 -3.65 -8.56 -10.83
C GLY A 53 -3.50 -8.52 -9.33
N PHE A 54 -4.10 -9.51 -8.69
CA PHE A 54 -3.92 -9.71 -7.26
C PHE A 54 -2.60 -10.43 -7.03
N ALA A 55 -1.94 -10.13 -5.93
CA ALA A 55 -0.61 -10.66 -5.69
C ALA A 55 -0.39 -10.91 -4.21
N THR A 56 0.64 -11.70 -3.92
CA THR A 56 1.11 -11.91 -2.57
C THR A 56 2.62 -11.71 -2.52
N THR A 57 3.10 -11.39 -1.34
CA THR A 57 4.53 -11.37 -1.07
C THR A 57 4.77 -11.84 0.35
N SER A 58 6.02 -12.24 0.63
CA SER A 58 6.39 -12.63 1.99
C SER A 58 6.41 -11.42 2.90
N GLY A 59 5.87 -11.56 4.10
CA GLY A 59 5.91 -10.48 5.05
C GLY A 59 4.93 -10.65 6.18
N LYS A 60 4.96 -9.69 7.10
CA LYS A 60 4.02 -9.60 8.21
C LYS A 60 3.31 -8.28 8.14
N LEU A 61 2.03 -8.29 8.47
CA LEU A 61 1.18 -7.13 8.38
C LEU A 61 0.69 -6.74 9.77
N PHE A 62 0.79 -5.45 10.08
CA PHE A 62 0.35 -4.91 11.38
C PHE A 62 -0.68 -3.82 11.17
N ASP A 63 -1.56 -3.70 12.15
CA ASP A 63 -2.57 -2.63 12.17
C ASP A 63 -1.96 -1.42 12.86
N VAL A 64 -1.74 -0.35 12.08
CA VAL A 64 -1.13 0.88 12.59
C VAL A 64 -2.21 1.86 13.09
N GLY A 65 -3.48 1.49 12.93
CA GLY A 65 -4.61 2.30 13.36
C GLY A 65 -5.58 2.54 12.22
N ARG A 66 -5.22 3.39 11.30
CA ARG A 66 -6.07 3.71 10.14
C ARG A 66 -5.59 3.07 8.85
N TYR A 67 -4.45 2.44 8.91
CA TYR A 67 -3.82 1.82 7.75
C TYR A 67 -2.89 0.74 8.27
N PRO A 68 -2.48 -0.18 7.40
CA PRO A 68 -1.58 -1.24 7.82
C PRO A 68 -0.14 -0.89 7.52
N GLY A 69 0.76 -1.61 8.18
CA GLY A 69 2.18 -1.54 7.86
C GLY A 69 2.73 -2.94 7.67
N MET A 70 3.44 -3.14 6.56
CA MET A 70 4.09 -4.40 6.26
C MET A 70 5.55 -4.33 6.63
N ILE A 71 6.07 -5.40 7.21
CA ILE A 71 7.51 -5.57 7.43
C ILE A 71 7.95 -6.87 6.81
N GLU A 72 9.26 -7.01 6.64
CA GLU A 72 9.81 -8.28 6.17
C GLU A 72 9.59 -9.36 7.21
N GLY A 73 9.42 -10.59 6.76
CA GLY A 73 9.21 -11.70 7.67
C GLY A 73 8.57 -12.88 6.97
N GLU A 74 8.25 -13.89 7.77
CA GLU A 74 7.55 -15.06 7.28
C GLU A 74 6.06 -14.80 7.24
N GLY A 75 5.39 -15.49 6.34
CA GLY A 75 3.96 -15.32 6.13
C GLY A 75 3.69 -14.71 4.78
N GLN A 76 2.44 -14.42 4.52
CA GLN A 76 2.05 -13.82 3.25
C GLN A 76 1.22 -12.57 3.46
N VAL A 77 1.49 -11.56 2.64
CA VAL A 77 0.70 -10.34 2.60
C VAL A 77 0.02 -10.28 1.24
N TYR A 78 -1.28 -10.00 1.24
CA TYR A 78 -2.11 -9.98 0.04
C TYR A 78 -2.35 -8.55 -0.42
N GLY A 79 -2.31 -8.35 -1.73
CA GLY A 79 -2.51 -7.02 -2.29
C GLY A 79 -2.78 -7.05 -3.77
N GLU A 80 -2.50 -5.91 -4.39
CA GLU A 80 -2.76 -5.68 -5.82
C GLU A 80 -1.54 -5.03 -6.44
N VAL A 81 -1.34 -5.27 -7.74
CA VAL A 81 -0.19 -4.70 -8.45
C VAL A 81 -0.67 -3.79 -9.56
N TYR A 82 -0.10 -2.60 -9.60
CA TYR A 82 -0.36 -1.59 -10.62
C TYR A 82 0.95 -1.15 -11.25
N GLN A 83 0.92 -0.86 -12.54
CA GLN A 83 2.07 -0.25 -13.19
C GLN A 83 1.96 1.27 -13.08
N VAL A 84 2.92 1.86 -12.38
CA VAL A 84 2.88 3.29 -12.04
C VAL A 84 4.05 4.00 -12.70
N GLU A 85 3.80 5.15 -13.30
CA GLU A 85 4.86 5.96 -13.88
C GLU A 85 5.58 6.74 -12.78
N PRO A 86 6.83 7.17 -13.03
CA PRO A 86 7.63 7.85 -12.01
C PRO A 86 6.96 9.08 -11.40
N ASP A 87 6.25 9.87 -12.19
CA ASP A 87 5.57 11.05 -11.66
C ASP A 87 4.46 10.65 -10.66
N GLY A 88 3.72 9.61 -11.02
CA GLY A 88 2.70 9.10 -10.12
C GLY A 88 3.30 8.50 -8.86
N LEU A 89 4.42 7.82 -9.01
CA LEU A 89 5.10 7.23 -7.88
C LEU A 89 5.57 8.27 -6.88
N SER A 90 6.03 9.43 -7.37
CA SER A 90 6.42 10.53 -6.50
C SER A 90 5.26 11.03 -5.64
N MET A 91 4.07 11.09 -6.22
CA MET A 91 2.87 11.49 -5.47
C MET A 91 2.52 10.45 -4.40
N ILE A 92 2.65 9.18 -4.73
CA ILE A 92 2.37 8.11 -3.78
C ILE A 92 3.42 8.12 -2.66
N ASP A 93 4.69 8.37 -3.00
CA ASP A 93 5.73 8.53 -1.99
C ASP A 93 5.35 9.61 -0.97
N LEU A 94 4.81 10.71 -1.46
CA LEU A 94 4.39 11.80 -0.59
C LEU A 94 3.28 11.35 0.35
N LEU A 95 2.29 10.64 -0.18
CA LEU A 95 1.20 10.13 0.65
C LEU A 95 1.71 9.17 1.72
N GLU A 96 2.67 8.32 1.37
CA GLU A 96 3.19 7.30 2.27
C GLU A 96 4.22 7.86 3.25
N GLY A 97 4.60 9.11 3.09
CA GLY A 97 5.60 9.70 3.96
C GLY A 97 6.99 9.12 3.74
N PHE A 98 7.30 8.79 2.50
CA PHE A 98 8.61 8.28 2.11
C PHE A 98 9.42 9.41 1.48
N ASP A 99 10.55 9.72 2.11
CA ASP A 99 11.47 10.73 1.63
C ASP A 99 12.83 10.06 1.40
N PRO A 100 13.25 9.86 0.14
CA PRO A 100 14.52 9.19 -0.13
C PRO A 100 15.74 9.95 0.39
N GLU A 101 15.59 11.23 0.70
CA GLU A 101 16.69 12.01 1.26
C GLU A 101 16.68 12.03 2.78
N ASN A 102 15.69 11.39 3.42
CA ASN A 102 15.58 11.38 4.87
C ASN A 102 14.95 10.06 5.31
N LEU A 103 15.67 8.96 5.09
CA LEU A 103 15.12 7.63 5.29
C LEU A 103 14.73 7.36 6.74
N SER A 104 15.55 7.83 7.69
CA SER A 104 15.29 7.55 9.10
C SER A 104 14.02 8.21 9.62
N GLU A 105 13.55 9.28 8.97
CA GLU A 105 12.34 9.99 9.36
C GLU A 105 11.13 9.59 8.55
N SER A 106 11.32 8.71 7.56
CA SER A 106 10.21 8.27 6.73
C SER A 106 9.33 7.28 7.48
N HIS A 107 8.01 7.41 7.29
CA HIS A 107 7.05 6.47 7.88
C HIS A 107 7.12 5.12 7.18
N TYR A 108 7.32 5.13 5.88
CA TYR A 108 7.47 3.93 5.07
C TYR A 108 8.71 4.06 4.21
N LEU A 109 9.30 2.93 3.87
CA LEU A 109 10.40 2.87 2.91
C LEU A 109 9.92 2.10 1.68
N ARG A 110 10.12 2.67 0.50
CA ARG A 110 9.79 1.98 -0.74
C ARG A 110 10.98 1.11 -1.12
N GLN A 111 10.74 -0.18 -1.22
CA GLN A 111 11.80 -1.17 -1.45
C GLN A 111 11.37 -2.17 -2.50
N GLU A 112 12.35 -2.81 -3.12
CA GLU A 112 12.10 -3.87 -4.07
C GLU A 112 11.45 -5.06 -3.39
N VAL A 113 10.59 -5.75 -4.12
CA VAL A 113 9.84 -6.88 -3.59
C VAL A 113 9.61 -7.89 -4.70
N GLU A 114 9.63 -9.17 -4.33
CA GLU A 114 9.28 -10.24 -5.25
C GLU A 114 7.82 -10.60 -5.01
N LEU A 115 7.05 -10.59 -6.09
CA LEU A 115 5.61 -10.77 -6.04
C LEU A 115 5.20 -12.05 -6.76
N MET A 116 4.15 -12.69 -6.23
CA MET A 116 3.49 -13.79 -6.92
C MET A 116 2.13 -13.27 -7.38
N VAL A 117 1.99 -13.08 -8.69
CA VAL A 117 0.80 -12.47 -9.28
C VAL A 117 -0.14 -13.55 -9.76
N ASN A 118 -1.41 -13.40 -9.43
CA ASN A 118 -2.47 -14.33 -9.85
C ASN A 118 -2.15 -15.79 -9.48
N GLY A 119 -1.34 -15.97 -8.45
CA GLY A 119 -1.03 -17.28 -7.89
C GLY A 119 0.08 -18.05 -8.58
N ASN A 120 0.54 -17.63 -9.76
CA ASN A 120 1.49 -18.45 -10.51
C ASN A 120 2.54 -17.68 -11.30
N GLU A 121 2.55 -16.37 -11.24
CA GLU A 121 3.50 -15.59 -12.05
C GLU A 121 4.37 -14.74 -11.13
N LYS A 122 5.68 -14.95 -11.18
CA LYS A 122 6.62 -14.15 -10.40
C LYS A 122 6.86 -12.82 -11.09
N LEU A 123 6.89 -11.77 -10.30
CA LEU A 123 7.10 -10.42 -10.81
C LEU A 123 7.89 -9.62 -9.81
N ASN A 124 8.85 -8.86 -10.29
CA ASN A 124 9.59 -7.93 -9.43
C ASN A 124 8.86 -6.60 -9.41
N GLY A 125 8.77 -6.02 -8.22
CA GLY A 125 8.09 -4.75 -8.05
C GLY A 125 8.65 -4.00 -6.88
N GLU A 126 7.86 -3.05 -6.37
CA GLU A 126 8.22 -2.28 -5.19
C GLU A 126 7.01 -2.18 -4.27
N ALA A 127 7.29 -2.02 -2.99
CA ALA A 127 6.26 -1.89 -1.98
C ALA A 127 6.75 -0.97 -0.89
N TYR A 128 5.81 -0.43 -0.13
CA TYR A 128 6.13 0.44 1.01
C TYR A 128 6.19 -0.40 2.27
N TYR A 129 7.35 -0.45 2.90
CA TYR A 129 7.56 -1.17 4.14
C TYR A 129 7.51 -0.21 5.31
N TYR A 130 6.80 -0.60 6.36
CA TYR A 130 6.64 0.24 7.53
C TYR A 130 7.98 0.41 8.24
N ASN A 131 8.33 1.66 8.58
CA ASN A 131 9.66 2.00 9.07
C ASN A 131 9.69 2.42 10.55
N LEU A 132 8.56 2.40 11.23
CA LEU A 132 8.49 2.81 12.62
C LEU A 132 8.34 1.60 13.53
N GLU A 133 8.28 1.85 14.84
CA GLU A 133 8.20 0.75 15.79
C GLU A 133 6.90 -0.02 15.70
N ILE A 134 6.98 -1.33 15.87
CA ILE A 134 5.82 -2.22 15.78
C ILE A 134 5.47 -2.89 17.09
N ASP A 135 6.21 -2.59 18.17
CA ASP A 135 6.13 -3.36 19.41
C ASP A 135 4.75 -3.47 20.02
N HIS A 136 3.91 -2.46 19.85
CA HIS A 136 2.56 -2.50 20.41
C HIS A 136 1.48 -2.58 19.35
N LEU A 137 1.84 -2.86 18.11
CA LEU A 137 0.85 -2.90 17.04
C LEU A 137 0.26 -4.29 16.93
N PRO A 138 -1.07 -4.38 16.76
CA PRO A 138 -1.69 -5.68 16.55
C PRO A 138 -1.25 -6.30 15.24
N LEU A 139 -0.93 -7.57 15.28
CA LEU A 139 -0.62 -8.33 14.08
C LEU A 139 -1.91 -8.63 13.33
N ILE A 140 -1.84 -8.59 12.01
CA ILE A 140 -2.95 -9.02 11.15
C ILE A 140 -2.56 -10.41 10.62
N PRO A 141 -2.99 -11.48 11.30
CA PRO A 141 -2.46 -12.82 10.97
C PRO A 141 -2.79 -13.30 9.57
N SER A 142 -3.91 -12.87 9.00
CA SER A 142 -4.28 -13.29 7.66
C SER A 142 -3.39 -12.67 6.58
N GLY A 143 -2.74 -11.54 6.89
CA GLY A 143 -1.98 -10.80 5.89
C GLY A 143 -2.83 -10.11 4.86
N ASP A 144 -4.14 -10.09 5.03
CA ASP A 144 -5.10 -9.52 4.08
C ASP A 144 -5.87 -8.40 4.77
N TYR A 145 -5.49 -7.17 4.47
CA TYR A 145 -6.05 -6.01 5.16
C TYR A 145 -7.54 -5.84 4.88
N CYS A 146 -7.96 -6.09 3.66
CA CYS A 146 -9.39 -5.97 3.33
C CYS A 146 -10.23 -6.98 4.09
N GLN A 147 -9.73 -8.21 4.19
CA GLN A 147 -10.41 -9.24 4.95
C GLN A 147 -10.41 -8.90 6.46
N TYR A 148 -9.31 -8.37 6.94
CA TYR A 148 -9.20 -7.93 8.34
C TYR A 148 -10.25 -6.86 8.66
N LEU A 149 -10.38 -5.86 7.79
CA LEU A 149 -11.36 -4.79 7.99
C LEU A 149 -12.79 -5.33 7.92
N GLU A 150 -13.05 -6.26 7.03
CA GLU A 150 -14.36 -6.90 6.93
C GLU A 150 -14.73 -7.57 8.24
N THR A 151 -13.79 -8.32 8.82
CA THR A 151 -14.00 -8.97 10.11
C THR A 151 -14.25 -7.96 11.21
N GLN A 152 -13.48 -6.86 11.24
CA GLN A 152 -13.67 -5.82 12.24
C GLN A 152 -15.05 -5.19 12.15
N ARG A 153 -15.51 -4.92 10.93
CA ARG A 153 -16.84 -4.34 10.71
C ARG A 153 -17.95 -5.28 11.17
N SER A 154 -17.77 -6.58 10.91
CA SER A 154 -18.75 -7.57 11.33
C SER A 154 -18.85 -7.65 12.85
N MET A 155 -17.72 -7.52 13.55
CA MET A 155 -17.69 -7.57 15.00
C MET A 155 -18.29 -6.33 15.64
N GLU A 156 -18.33 -5.20 14.93
CA GLU A 156 -18.89 -3.95 15.45
C GLU A 156 -20.39 -3.87 15.28
N LYS A 157 -20.96 -4.74 14.47
CA LYS A 157 -22.41 -4.73 14.27
C LYS A 157 -23.10 -5.41 15.46
N PRO A 158 -24.21 -4.80 15.95
CA PRO A 158 -24.96 -5.39 17.05
C PRO A 158 -25.61 -6.70 16.65
#